data_b15d192b74383adbd2f27eedf2d8e401
#
_entry.id   b15d192b74383adbd2f27eedf2d8e401
#
_cell.length_a   1.000
_cell.length_b   1.000
_cell.length_c   1.000
_cell.angle_alpha   90.00
_cell.angle_beta   90.00
_cell.angle_gamma   90.00
#
_symmetry.space_group_name_H-M   'P 1'
#
loop_
_entity.id
_entity.type
_entity.pdbx_description
1 polymer ?
#
loop_
_entity_poly.entity_id
_entity_poly.type
_entity_poly.pdbx_seq_one_letter_code
_entity_poly.pdbx_strand_id
1 'polypeptide(L)'
;MKYKHLFGPVASRRLGISLGIDLIPHKTCNFNCIYCECGEAPPLAIERKEYVKVDEVLEELRLYLAENPKPEYITFSGSGEPTLNSGIGRLIDEIKKLTDIKVCVITNSTNLIKDDLRKEIGKADLIMPSLNAVFESSFLKIDRPNVNIKLPNIIEGIKKLGDEFQGEIYLEIFMVEDINDSQEELEEFVKVIKSLKVTKVQFNSLDRPAPVSWVKAMSMKRLEEIKDYFRENGINTEIIKKYKSKNEYSAYNKDYEELILNLLIVRPSTFDDLLEVTGIEREVLGNYLDILGKEG
;
A
#
# COMPACT_ATOMS: atom_id res chain seq x y z
N MET A 1 2.95 -22.88 -1.90
CA MET A 1 2.09 -21.73 -2.26
C MET A 1 1.64 -21.89 -3.71
N LYS A 2 0.36 -21.70 -3.98
CA LYS A 2 -0.18 -21.81 -5.36
C LYS A 2 0.32 -20.67 -6.26
N TYR A 3 0.51 -19.47 -5.68
CA TYR A 3 1.01 -18.28 -6.35
C TYR A 3 2.22 -17.73 -5.62
N LYS A 4 3.24 -17.30 -6.36
CA LYS A 4 4.49 -16.76 -5.82
C LYS A 4 4.48 -15.23 -5.76
N HIS A 5 3.79 -14.61 -6.71
CA HIS A 5 3.78 -13.16 -6.93
C HIS A 5 2.41 -12.53 -6.65
N LEU A 6 1.38 -13.34 -6.40
CA LEU A 6 0.06 -12.87 -6.01
C LEU A 6 -0.19 -13.17 -4.54
N PHE A 7 -0.86 -12.25 -3.86
CA PHE A 7 -1.29 -12.42 -2.48
C PHE A 7 -2.71 -11.93 -2.25
N GLY A 8 -3.38 -12.53 -1.31
CA GLY A 8 -4.80 -12.29 -1.06
C GLY A 8 -5.71 -13.26 -1.84
N PRO A 9 -6.95 -12.85 -2.19
CA PRO A 9 -7.49 -11.48 -2.06
C PRO A 9 -7.59 -11.02 -0.61
N VAL A 10 -7.43 -9.72 -0.37
CA VAL A 10 -7.52 -9.12 0.96
C VAL A 10 -8.66 -8.11 1.03
N ALA A 11 -9.35 -8.04 2.16
CA ALA A 11 -10.26 -6.94 2.47
C ALA A 11 -9.44 -5.67 2.71
N SER A 12 -9.29 -4.88 1.66
CA SER A 12 -8.52 -3.64 1.74
C SER A 12 -9.32 -2.57 2.47
N ARG A 13 -8.69 -1.91 3.42
CA ARG A 13 -9.30 -0.77 4.14
C ARG A 13 -9.68 0.41 3.22
N ARG A 14 -9.20 0.40 1.97
CA ARG A 14 -9.32 1.50 1.00
C ARG A 14 -10.07 1.13 -0.27
N LEU A 15 -10.00 -0.12 -0.69
CA LEU A 15 -10.30 -0.55 -2.05
C LEU A 15 -11.36 -1.66 -2.14
N GLY A 16 -11.97 -2.06 -1.00
CA GLY A 16 -12.80 -3.27 -1.00
C GLY A 16 -11.95 -4.54 -1.14
N ILE A 17 -12.40 -5.52 -1.90
CA ILE A 17 -11.66 -6.76 -2.11
C ILE A 17 -10.56 -6.55 -3.14
N SER A 18 -9.31 -6.74 -2.74
CA SER A 18 -8.13 -6.47 -3.58
C SER A 18 -7.21 -7.68 -3.68
N LEU A 19 -6.84 -8.03 -4.91
CA LEU A 19 -5.76 -8.96 -5.19
C LEU A 19 -4.44 -8.19 -5.28
N GLY A 20 -3.48 -8.54 -4.44
CA GLY A 20 -2.16 -7.92 -4.46
C GLY A 20 -1.22 -8.58 -5.46
N ILE A 21 -0.40 -7.75 -6.12
CA ILE A 21 0.74 -8.18 -6.94
C ILE A 21 2.01 -7.67 -6.31
N ASP A 22 2.92 -8.57 -5.94
CA ASP A 22 4.25 -8.25 -5.43
C ASP A 22 5.30 -8.41 -6.53
N LEU A 23 5.79 -7.28 -7.04
CA LEU A 23 6.79 -7.22 -8.11
C LEU A 23 8.23 -7.19 -7.61
N ILE A 24 8.43 -7.28 -6.31
CA ILE A 24 9.71 -6.98 -5.68
C ILE A 24 10.08 -8.11 -4.72
N PRO A 25 11.33 -8.60 -4.74
CA PRO A 25 11.79 -9.49 -3.69
C PRO A 25 11.63 -8.84 -2.32
N HIS A 26 11.38 -9.66 -1.30
CA HIS A 26 11.13 -9.19 0.05
C HIS A 26 12.09 -8.06 0.45
N LYS A 27 11.50 -6.95 0.90
CA LYS A 27 12.16 -5.75 1.39
C LYS A 27 13.07 -5.01 0.40
N THR A 28 12.87 -5.20 -0.90
CA THR A 28 13.52 -4.37 -1.91
C THR A 28 12.81 -3.01 -1.99
N CYS A 29 13.36 -2.03 -1.29
CA CYS A 29 12.80 -0.67 -1.20
C CYS A 29 13.92 0.36 -1.15
N ASN A 30 13.62 1.59 -1.51
CA ASN A 30 14.53 2.73 -1.41
C ASN A 30 14.29 3.60 -0.16
N PHE A 31 13.32 3.18 0.68
CA PHE A 31 13.04 3.69 2.02
C PHE A 31 13.21 2.59 3.08
N ASN A 32 13.45 3.00 4.33
CA ASN A 32 13.42 2.16 5.52
C ASN A 32 12.49 2.77 6.57
N CYS A 33 11.23 2.96 6.19
CA CYS A 33 10.23 3.64 7.02
C CYS A 33 10.07 3.00 8.38
N ILE A 34 9.99 3.84 9.44
CA ILE A 34 9.88 3.39 10.83
C ILE A 34 8.60 2.61 11.13
N TYR A 35 7.59 2.71 10.27
CA TYR A 35 6.28 2.08 10.41
C TYR A 35 6.07 0.88 9.46
N CYS A 36 7.07 0.51 8.66
CA CYS A 36 6.91 -0.47 7.59
C CYS A 36 6.61 -1.88 8.11
N GLU A 37 5.44 -2.42 7.76
CA GLU A 37 5.01 -3.75 8.16
C GLU A 37 5.93 -4.89 7.66
N CYS A 38 6.73 -4.64 6.61
CA CYS A 38 7.71 -5.62 6.11
C CYS A 38 9.02 -5.67 6.92
N GLY A 39 9.14 -4.96 8.02
CA GLY A 39 10.35 -4.92 8.85
C GLY A 39 11.41 -3.91 8.36
N GLU A 40 12.68 -4.08 8.77
CA GLU A 40 13.77 -3.20 8.38
C GLU A 40 14.34 -3.56 7.00
N ALA A 41 14.70 -2.56 6.19
CA ALA A 41 15.27 -2.73 4.85
C ALA A 41 16.80 -2.61 4.86
N PRO A 42 17.55 -3.64 4.55
CA PRO A 42 18.94 -3.58 4.16
C PRO A 42 19.11 -3.97 2.70
N PRO A 43 20.18 -3.57 2.07
CA PRO A 43 20.54 -2.19 1.79
C PRO A 43 19.51 -1.52 0.87
N LEU A 44 19.29 -0.23 1.00
CA LEU A 44 18.26 0.49 0.24
C LEU A 44 18.52 0.45 -1.26
N ALA A 45 17.58 -0.13 -2.03
CA ALA A 45 17.66 -0.26 -3.47
C ALA A 45 17.33 1.07 -4.16
N ILE A 46 18.09 1.42 -5.21
CA ILE A 46 17.80 2.59 -6.06
C ILE A 46 17.69 2.23 -7.53
N GLU A 47 18.20 1.08 -7.89
CA GLU A 47 18.21 0.61 -9.27
C GLU A 47 16.82 0.15 -9.68
N ARG A 48 16.36 0.63 -10.83
CA ARG A 48 15.12 0.20 -11.46
C ARG A 48 15.43 -0.87 -12.49
N LYS A 49 14.96 -2.11 -12.26
CA LYS A 49 15.13 -3.27 -13.15
C LYS A 49 13.98 -4.25 -13.04
N GLU A 50 13.90 -5.24 -13.90
CA GLU A 50 12.90 -6.29 -13.81
C GLU A 50 13.29 -7.30 -12.69
N TYR A 51 12.86 -7.03 -11.45
CA TYR A 51 13.13 -7.87 -10.28
C TYR A 51 12.32 -9.18 -10.32
N VAL A 52 11.08 -9.07 -10.76
CA VAL A 52 10.17 -10.19 -11.01
C VAL A 52 9.75 -10.08 -12.46
N LYS A 53 9.75 -11.19 -13.18
CA LYS A 53 9.42 -11.21 -14.60
C LYS A 53 7.93 -11.03 -14.82
N VAL A 54 7.59 -10.13 -15.72
CA VAL A 54 6.19 -9.83 -16.07
C VAL A 54 5.44 -11.09 -16.51
N ASP A 55 6.08 -11.95 -17.29
CA ASP A 55 5.41 -13.15 -17.83
C ASP A 55 5.07 -14.17 -16.75
N GLU A 56 5.89 -14.30 -15.69
CA GLU A 56 5.60 -15.15 -14.53
C GLU A 56 4.35 -14.66 -13.79
N VAL A 57 4.26 -13.35 -13.55
CA VAL A 57 3.10 -12.73 -12.89
C VAL A 57 1.82 -12.87 -13.73
N LEU A 58 1.92 -12.69 -15.04
CA LEU A 58 0.76 -12.82 -15.95
C LEU A 58 0.23 -14.25 -16.00
N GLU A 59 1.11 -15.23 -15.96
CA GLU A 59 0.72 -16.65 -15.91
C GLU A 59 -0.07 -16.94 -14.62
N GLU A 60 0.45 -16.54 -13.47
CA GLU A 60 -0.24 -16.69 -12.19
C GLU A 60 -1.59 -15.94 -12.19
N LEU A 61 -1.64 -14.72 -12.71
CA LEU A 61 -2.87 -13.93 -12.75
C LEU A 61 -3.94 -14.57 -13.65
N ARG A 62 -3.56 -15.11 -14.81
CA ARG A 62 -4.50 -15.84 -15.67
C ARG A 62 -5.08 -17.06 -14.97
N LEU A 63 -4.25 -17.83 -14.27
CA LEU A 63 -4.68 -18.98 -13.47
C LEU A 63 -5.63 -18.52 -12.36
N TYR A 64 -5.27 -17.46 -11.64
CA TYR A 64 -6.12 -16.91 -10.59
C TYR A 64 -7.50 -16.52 -11.13
N LEU A 65 -7.54 -15.73 -12.18
CA LEU A 65 -8.81 -15.22 -12.75
C LEU A 65 -9.70 -16.31 -13.36
N ALA A 66 -9.11 -17.44 -13.78
CA ALA A 66 -9.87 -18.59 -14.30
C ALA A 66 -10.54 -19.41 -13.19
N GLU A 67 -9.98 -19.43 -11.99
CA GLU A 67 -10.42 -20.32 -10.91
C GLU A 67 -11.14 -19.58 -9.77
N ASN A 68 -11.02 -18.25 -9.74
CA ASN A 68 -11.45 -17.46 -8.58
C ASN A 68 -12.40 -16.32 -8.97
N PRO A 69 -13.31 -15.84 -8.06
CA PRO A 69 -14.09 -14.63 -8.29
C PRO A 69 -13.21 -13.42 -8.50
N LYS A 70 -13.71 -12.49 -9.31
CA LYS A 70 -13.01 -11.27 -9.61
C LYS A 70 -12.94 -10.36 -8.38
N PRO A 71 -11.75 -9.90 -7.97
CA PRO A 71 -11.61 -8.85 -6.97
C PRO A 71 -12.11 -7.51 -7.52
N GLU A 72 -12.32 -6.53 -6.65
CA GLU A 72 -12.66 -5.16 -7.08
C GLU A 72 -11.44 -4.43 -7.65
N TYR A 73 -10.26 -4.73 -7.10
CA TYR A 73 -8.98 -4.16 -7.55
C TYR A 73 -7.90 -5.22 -7.70
N ILE A 74 -7.01 -4.99 -8.66
CA ILE A 74 -5.67 -5.59 -8.72
C ILE A 74 -4.70 -4.50 -8.30
N THR A 75 -3.93 -4.74 -7.22
CA THR A 75 -3.12 -3.70 -6.57
C THR A 75 -1.64 -4.06 -6.60
N PHE A 76 -0.84 -3.21 -7.20
CA PHE A 76 0.62 -3.27 -7.09
C PHE A 76 1.05 -2.75 -5.73
N SER A 77 1.48 -3.65 -4.87
CA SER A 77 1.94 -3.40 -3.50
C SER A 77 2.76 -4.61 -3.02
N GLY A 78 3.06 -4.73 -1.74
CA GLY A 78 3.69 -5.93 -1.19
C GLY A 78 4.98 -5.63 -0.43
N SER A 79 6.04 -6.38 -0.72
CA SER A 79 7.23 -6.46 0.12
C SER A 79 8.24 -5.33 -0.07
N GLY A 80 7.94 -4.31 -0.90
CA GLY A 80 8.85 -3.20 -1.16
C GLY A 80 8.22 -2.10 -2.02
N GLU A 81 9.04 -1.38 -2.84
CA GLU A 81 8.56 -0.32 -3.72
C GLU A 81 8.30 -0.87 -5.13
N PRO A 82 7.03 -1.02 -5.57
CA PRO A 82 6.71 -1.67 -6.83
C PRO A 82 7.24 -0.93 -8.08
N THR A 83 7.41 0.40 -8.01
CA THR A 83 7.93 1.19 -9.13
C THR A 83 9.43 0.99 -9.39
N LEU A 84 10.12 0.25 -8.53
CA LEU A 84 11.48 -0.22 -8.81
C LEU A 84 11.50 -1.33 -9.87
N ASN A 85 10.40 -2.07 -10.05
CA ASN A 85 10.33 -3.03 -11.15
C ASN A 85 10.07 -2.31 -12.48
N SER A 86 10.99 -2.46 -13.44
CA SER A 86 10.89 -1.83 -14.75
C SER A 86 9.80 -2.42 -15.66
N GLY A 87 9.26 -3.57 -15.29
CA GLY A 87 8.18 -4.24 -16.02
C GLY A 87 6.78 -3.77 -15.64
N ILE A 88 6.62 -2.87 -14.65
CA ILE A 88 5.32 -2.47 -14.12
C ILE A 88 4.37 -1.93 -15.18
N GLY A 89 4.84 -1.08 -16.09
CA GLY A 89 4.03 -0.51 -17.16
C GLY A 89 3.52 -1.56 -18.13
N ARG A 90 4.40 -2.48 -18.57
CA ARG A 90 4.01 -3.63 -19.42
C ARG A 90 2.95 -4.48 -18.73
N LEU A 91 3.12 -4.74 -17.43
CA LEU A 91 2.18 -5.56 -16.68
C LEU A 91 0.80 -4.89 -16.56
N ILE A 92 0.76 -3.58 -16.28
CA ILE A 92 -0.50 -2.80 -16.29
C ILE A 92 -1.19 -2.91 -17.65
N ASP A 93 -0.45 -2.73 -18.75
CA ASP A 93 -0.97 -2.84 -20.11
C ASP A 93 -1.58 -4.22 -20.40
N GLU A 94 -0.92 -5.28 -20.01
CA GLU A 94 -1.41 -6.64 -20.20
C GLU A 94 -2.62 -6.95 -19.31
N ILE A 95 -2.63 -6.49 -18.06
CA ILE A 95 -3.79 -6.64 -17.16
C ILE A 95 -5.02 -5.94 -17.75
N LYS A 96 -4.88 -4.72 -18.25
CA LYS A 96 -5.99 -3.96 -18.88
C LYS A 96 -6.53 -4.61 -20.15
N LYS A 97 -5.74 -5.45 -20.83
CA LYS A 97 -6.21 -6.29 -21.94
C LYS A 97 -6.91 -7.56 -21.47
N LEU A 98 -6.48 -8.10 -20.33
CA LEU A 98 -6.96 -9.39 -19.81
C LEU A 98 -8.31 -9.24 -19.08
N THR A 99 -8.54 -8.11 -18.39
CA THR A 99 -9.70 -7.92 -17.51
C THR A 99 -10.08 -6.46 -17.36
N ASP A 100 -11.35 -6.20 -17.02
CA ASP A 100 -11.88 -4.88 -16.68
C ASP A 100 -11.73 -4.53 -15.18
N ILE A 101 -11.09 -5.38 -14.38
CA ILE A 101 -10.83 -5.11 -12.98
C ILE A 101 -9.95 -3.87 -12.85
N LYS A 102 -10.30 -2.99 -11.91
CA LYS A 102 -9.55 -1.76 -11.68
C LYS A 102 -8.14 -2.06 -11.20
N VAL A 103 -7.18 -1.30 -11.71
CA VAL A 103 -5.76 -1.40 -11.36
C VAL A 103 -5.37 -0.25 -10.44
N CYS A 104 -4.76 -0.57 -9.29
CA CYS A 104 -4.23 0.39 -8.35
C CYS A 104 -2.72 0.23 -8.19
N VAL A 105 -2.00 1.36 -8.13
CA VAL A 105 -0.55 1.39 -7.82
C VAL A 105 -0.35 2.12 -6.50
N ILE A 106 0.19 1.43 -5.50
CA ILE A 106 0.63 2.04 -4.23
C ILE A 106 2.13 2.28 -4.33
N THR A 107 2.59 3.50 -4.08
CA THR A 107 4.01 3.85 -4.22
C THR A 107 4.46 4.84 -3.16
N ASN A 108 5.70 4.73 -2.74
CA ASN A 108 6.37 5.70 -1.87
C ASN A 108 6.78 7.01 -2.59
N SER A 109 6.35 7.17 -3.83
CA SER A 109 6.49 8.39 -4.64
C SER A 109 7.88 8.72 -5.16
N THR A 110 8.94 8.03 -4.74
CA THR A 110 10.33 8.40 -5.04
C THR A 110 10.65 8.45 -6.53
N ASN A 111 10.06 7.54 -7.31
CA ASN A 111 10.30 7.45 -8.74
C ASN A 111 9.34 8.31 -9.58
N LEU A 112 8.32 8.94 -8.99
CA LEU A 112 7.35 9.77 -9.71
C LEU A 112 7.96 11.02 -10.36
N ILE A 113 9.17 11.44 -9.96
CA ILE A 113 9.90 12.50 -10.65
C ILE A 113 10.29 12.12 -12.09
N LYS A 114 10.36 10.83 -12.42
CA LYS A 114 10.74 10.30 -13.72
C LYS A 114 9.56 10.30 -14.69
N ASP A 115 9.69 10.96 -15.82
CA ASP A 115 8.63 11.08 -16.83
C ASP A 115 8.23 9.74 -17.46
N ASP A 116 9.20 8.84 -17.66
CA ASP A 116 8.98 7.50 -18.19
C ASP A 116 8.10 6.67 -17.25
N LEU A 117 8.38 6.69 -15.94
CA LEU A 117 7.56 5.96 -14.98
C LEU A 117 6.11 6.49 -14.95
N ARG A 118 5.88 7.81 -14.92
CA ARG A 118 4.52 8.34 -14.90
C ARG A 118 3.72 7.92 -16.13
N LYS A 119 4.37 7.87 -17.31
CA LYS A 119 3.75 7.31 -18.54
C LYS A 119 3.46 5.83 -18.42
N GLU A 120 4.37 5.04 -17.85
CA GLU A 120 4.19 3.60 -17.66
C GLU A 120 3.00 3.26 -16.76
N ILE A 121 2.85 3.97 -15.63
CA ILE A 121 1.74 3.73 -14.68
C ILE A 121 0.46 4.50 -15.05
N GLY A 122 0.50 5.35 -16.07
CA GLY A 122 -0.59 6.24 -16.46
C GLY A 122 -1.86 5.55 -16.96
N LYS A 123 -1.83 4.24 -17.19
CA LYS A 123 -3.00 3.43 -17.54
C LYS A 123 -3.68 2.75 -16.35
N ALA A 124 -3.13 2.88 -15.14
CA ALA A 124 -3.82 2.48 -13.92
C ALA A 124 -5.11 3.30 -13.74
N ASP A 125 -6.04 2.79 -12.95
CA ASP A 125 -7.29 3.51 -12.62
C ASP A 125 -7.11 4.40 -11.40
N LEU A 126 -6.20 4.00 -10.49
CA LEU A 126 -5.91 4.67 -9.24
C LEU A 126 -4.41 4.61 -8.94
N ILE A 127 -3.83 5.73 -8.54
CA ILE A 127 -2.49 5.78 -7.99
C ILE A 127 -2.56 6.33 -6.56
N MET A 128 -1.88 5.65 -5.64
CA MET A 128 -1.83 6.01 -4.22
C MET A 128 -0.38 6.35 -3.85
N PRO A 129 0.05 7.60 -4.12
CA PRO A 129 1.36 8.07 -3.71
C PRO A 129 1.38 8.39 -2.21
N SER A 130 2.48 8.10 -1.52
CA SER A 130 2.70 8.50 -0.14
C SER A 130 3.51 9.79 -0.07
N LEU A 131 3.13 10.68 0.86
CA LEU A 131 3.88 11.88 1.26
C LEU A 131 3.77 12.03 2.78
N ASN A 132 4.72 11.46 3.52
CA ASN A 132 4.63 11.38 4.99
C ASN A 132 5.27 12.57 5.71
N ALA A 133 5.92 13.46 4.97
CA ALA A 133 6.61 14.63 5.51
C ALA A 133 6.64 15.77 4.49
N VAL A 134 6.73 17.01 5.01
CA VAL A 134 6.92 18.23 4.22
C VAL A 134 8.18 18.99 4.64
N PHE A 135 8.80 18.60 5.74
CA PHE A 135 10.13 19.06 6.16
C PHE A 135 11.15 17.91 6.08
N GLU A 136 12.40 18.27 5.78
CA GLU A 136 13.49 17.30 5.67
C GLU A 136 13.73 16.54 6.99
N SER A 137 13.53 17.19 8.13
CA SER A 137 13.70 16.58 9.45
C SER A 137 12.74 15.42 9.71
N SER A 138 11.46 15.62 9.43
CA SER A 138 10.43 14.58 9.56
C SER A 138 10.57 13.51 8.48
N PHE A 139 10.94 13.89 7.25
CA PHE A 139 11.22 12.96 6.17
C PHE A 139 12.32 11.96 6.51
N LEU A 140 13.47 12.46 6.97
CA LEU A 140 14.61 11.62 7.37
C LEU A 140 14.26 10.71 8.57
N LYS A 141 13.40 11.19 9.46
CA LYS A 141 12.99 10.46 10.65
C LYS A 141 11.97 9.36 10.38
N ILE A 142 10.97 9.64 9.52
CA ILE A 142 9.87 8.72 9.21
C ILE A 142 10.27 7.74 8.12
N ASP A 143 10.68 8.23 6.96
CA ASP A 143 10.86 7.42 5.75
C ASP A 143 12.27 6.82 5.64
N ARG A 144 13.27 7.38 6.34
CA ARG A 144 14.67 6.93 6.34
C ARG A 144 15.15 6.62 4.92
N PRO A 145 15.16 7.61 4.01
CA PRO A 145 15.40 7.40 2.59
C PRO A 145 16.85 7.04 2.28
N ASN A 146 17.07 6.43 1.11
CA ASN A 146 18.41 6.42 0.52
C ASN A 146 18.92 7.84 0.35
N VAL A 147 20.23 8.06 0.59
CA VAL A 147 20.87 9.40 0.60
C VAL A 147 20.71 10.20 -0.70
N ASN A 148 20.46 9.52 -1.80
CA ASN A 148 20.24 10.13 -3.11
C ASN A 148 18.82 10.67 -3.33
N ILE A 149 17.87 10.34 -2.43
CA ILE A 149 16.46 10.74 -2.55
C ILE A 149 16.26 12.05 -1.79
N LYS A 150 15.59 13.00 -2.44
CA LYS A 150 15.31 14.33 -1.89
C LYS A 150 13.82 14.59 -1.83
N LEU A 151 13.36 15.09 -0.69
CA LEU A 151 11.94 15.42 -0.47
C LEU A 151 11.33 16.35 -1.55
N PRO A 152 12.01 17.43 -2.01
CA PRO A 152 11.48 18.25 -3.09
C PRO A 152 11.20 17.49 -4.39
N ASN A 153 11.99 16.47 -4.71
CA ASN A 153 11.77 15.66 -5.91
C ASN A 153 10.52 14.78 -5.77
N ILE A 154 10.20 14.33 -4.57
CA ILE A 154 8.99 13.57 -4.28
C ILE A 154 7.77 14.45 -4.48
N ILE A 155 7.76 15.64 -3.87
CA ILE A 155 6.67 16.62 -3.99
C ILE A 155 6.47 17.01 -5.47
N GLU A 156 7.53 17.32 -6.18
CA GLU A 156 7.48 17.66 -7.61
C GLU A 156 6.99 16.49 -8.47
N GLY A 157 7.39 15.25 -8.13
CA GLY A 157 6.92 14.04 -8.81
C GLY A 157 5.42 13.83 -8.65
N ILE A 158 4.88 14.03 -7.43
CA ILE A 158 3.44 13.95 -7.17
C ILE A 158 2.69 15.06 -7.90
N LYS A 159 3.24 16.27 -7.93
CA LYS A 159 2.65 17.41 -8.66
C LYS A 159 2.53 17.11 -10.15
N LYS A 160 3.61 16.65 -10.79
CA LYS A 160 3.61 16.23 -12.20
C LYS A 160 2.63 15.10 -12.46
N LEU A 161 2.55 14.12 -11.56
CA LEU A 161 1.53 13.07 -11.66
C LEU A 161 0.13 13.68 -11.68
N GLY A 162 -0.19 14.60 -10.77
CA GLY A 162 -1.49 15.27 -10.73
C GLY A 162 -1.81 16.09 -11.99
N ASP A 163 -0.80 16.62 -12.68
CA ASP A 163 -0.98 17.33 -13.95
C ASP A 163 -1.20 16.41 -15.14
N GLU A 164 -0.66 15.21 -15.14
CA GLU A 164 -0.60 14.28 -16.27
C GLU A 164 -1.63 13.14 -16.21
N PHE A 165 -1.91 12.64 -14.99
CA PHE A 165 -2.74 11.46 -14.78
C PHE A 165 -4.23 11.75 -14.89
N GLN A 166 -4.97 10.87 -15.60
CA GLN A 166 -6.40 11.03 -15.84
C GLN A 166 -7.29 10.22 -14.90
N GLY A 167 -6.69 9.32 -14.11
CA GLY A 167 -7.38 8.52 -13.09
C GLY A 167 -7.47 9.23 -11.74
N GLU A 168 -7.77 8.48 -10.70
CA GLU A 168 -7.88 9.00 -9.34
C GLU A 168 -6.52 8.97 -8.63
N ILE A 169 -6.21 10.00 -7.84
CA ILE A 169 -5.03 10.07 -7.00
C ILE A 169 -5.48 10.19 -5.54
N TYR A 170 -5.18 9.17 -4.72
CA TYR A 170 -5.41 9.21 -3.29
C TYR A 170 -4.07 9.38 -2.59
N LEU A 171 -3.77 10.60 -2.13
CA LEU A 171 -2.52 10.90 -1.43
C LEU A 171 -2.55 10.31 -0.02
N GLU A 172 -1.68 9.35 0.26
CA GLU A 172 -1.54 8.82 1.62
C GLU A 172 -0.58 9.65 2.44
N ILE A 173 -0.96 9.95 3.69
CA ILE A 173 -0.10 10.51 4.72
C ILE A 173 -0.13 9.56 5.91
N PHE A 174 1.01 8.94 6.21
CA PHE A 174 1.15 8.14 7.43
C PHE A 174 1.50 9.06 8.60
N MET A 175 0.56 9.19 9.53
CA MET A 175 0.68 10.09 10.68
C MET A 175 1.42 9.39 11.84
N VAL A 176 2.47 10.02 12.32
CA VAL A 176 3.29 9.56 13.44
C VAL A 176 3.30 10.65 14.52
N GLU A 177 2.78 10.32 15.69
CA GLU A 177 2.67 11.24 16.84
C GLU A 177 4.04 11.85 17.18
N ASP A 178 4.05 13.16 17.48
CA ASP A 178 5.24 13.96 17.81
C ASP A 178 6.31 14.08 16.70
N ILE A 179 5.96 13.71 15.45
CA ILE A 179 6.91 13.84 14.34
C ILE A 179 6.35 14.68 13.21
N ASN A 180 5.16 14.34 12.65
CA ASN A 180 4.58 15.04 11.51
C ASN A 180 3.17 15.57 11.81
N ASP A 181 2.82 15.75 13.07
CA ASP A 181 1.51 16.22 13.52
C ASP A 181 1.55 17.56 14.28
N SER A 182 2.70 18.24 14.31
CA SER A 182 2.78 19.60 14.86
C SER A 182 1.97 20.59 14.02
N GLN A 183 1.55 21.70 14.62
CA GLN A 183 0.80 22.73 13.90
C GLN A 183 1.57 23.24 12.67
N GLU A 184 2.88 23.42 12.78
CA GLU A 184 3.75 23.85 11.69
C GLU A 184 3.78 22.83 10.53
N GLU A 185 3.90 21.52 10.86
CA GLU A 185 3.81 20.44 9.87
C GLU A 185 2.45 20.45 9.15
N LEU A 186 1.35 20.56 9.89
CA LEU A 186 0.01 20.56 9.32
C LEU A 186 -0.25 21.76 8.41
N GLU A 187 0.22 22.96 8.78
CA GLU A 187 0.13 24.16 7.95
C GLU A 187 0.92 24.02 6.65
N GLU A 188 2.11 23.46 6.71
CA GLU A 188 2.93 23.24 5.52
C GLU A 188 2.36 22.12 4.62
N PHE A 189 1.84 21.03 5.21
CA PHE A 189 1.09 20.01 4.45
C PHE A 189 -0.08 20.64 3.67
N VAL A 190 -0.87 21.49 4.32
CA VAL A 190 -1.99 22.19 3.67
C VAL A 190 -1.52 23.00 2.48
N LYS A 191 -0.41 23.76 2.59
CA LYS A 191 0.14 24.57 1.50
C LYS A 191 0.62 23.68 0.35
N VAL A 192 1.38 22.62 0.65
CA VAL A 192 1.88 21.69 -0.36
C VAL A 192 0.70 21.02 -1.07
N ILE A 193 -0.25 20.44 -0.34
CA ILE A 193 -1.37 19.69 -0.92
C ILE A 193 -2.26 20.57 -1.79
N LYS A 194 -2.50 21.85 -1.43
CA LYS A 194 -3.21 22.82 -2.28
C LYS A 194 -2.52 23.06 -3.63
N SER A 195 -1.22 22.79 -3.74
CA SER A 195 -0.49 22.86 -4.99
C SER A 195 -0.56 21.57 -5.84
N LEU A 196 -1.07 20.49 -5.25
CA LEU A 196 -1.21 19.19 -5.88
C LEU A 196 -2.64 18.98 -6.41
N LYS A 197 -2.77 18.30 -7.54
CA LYS A 197 -4.08 17.89 -8.07
C LYS A 197 -4.36 16.45 -7.63
N VAL A 198 -4.83 16.28 -6.41
CA VAL A 198 -5.19 14.97 -5.84
C VAL A 198 -6.70 14.89 -5.61
N THR A 199 -7.27 13.69 -5.79
CA THR A 199 -8.72 13.46 -5.58
C THR A 199 -9.09 13.56 -4.11
N LYS A 200 -8.26 13.00 -3.25
CA LYS A 200 -8.40 13.06 -1.78
C LYS A 200 -7.09 12.75 -1.07
N VAL A 201 -7.04 13.11 0.20
CA VAL A 201 -5.98 12.76 1.14
C VAL A 201 -6.47 11.67 2.09
N GLN A 202 -5.67 10.65 2.29
CA GLN A 202 -5.95 9.54 3.20
C GLN A 202 -4.97 9.57 4.37
N PHE A 203 -5.48 9.81 5.58
CA PHE A 203 -4.67 9.69 6.79
C PHE A 203 -4.63 8.24 7.24
N ASN A 204 -3.43 7.71 7.37
CA ASN A 204 -3.14 6.39 7.92
C ASN A 204 -2.32 6.53 9.20
N SER A 205 -2.39 5.56 10.06
CA SER A 205 -1.53 5.41 11.23
C SER A 205 -1.30 3.95 11.53
N LEU A 206 -0.43 3.65 12.49
CA LEU A 206 -0.07 2.30 12.83
C LEU A 206 -1.29 1.48 13.26
N ASP A 207 -1.51 0.37 12.60
CA ASP A 207 -2.57 -0.61 12.91
C ASP A 207 -1.99 -1.96 13.35
N ARG A 208 -0.71 -2.18 13.07
CA ARG A 208 0.06 -3.37 13.40
C ARG A 208 1.39 -2.99 14.03
N PRO A 209 2.07 -3.93 14.73
CA PRO A 209 3.38 -3.66 15.29
C PRO A 209 4.36 -3.13 14.24
N ALA A 210 5.01 -2.00 14.55
CA ALA A 210 6.08 -1.45 13.73
C ALA A 210 7.41 -2.16 14.03
N PRO A 211 8.36 -2.16 13.07
CA PRO A 211 9.72 -2.68 13.32
C PRO A 211 10.44 -1.87 14.40
N VAL A 212 10.04 -0.63 14.61
CA VAL A 212 10.62 0.29 15.59
C VAL A 212 9.68 0.43 16.78
N SER A 213 10.07 -0.10 17.93
CA SER A 213 9.23 -0.28 19.12
C SER A 213 8.67 1.00 19.75
N TRP A 214 9.30 2.16 19.51
CA TRP A 214 8.82 3.44 20.03
C TRP A 214 7.74 4.09 19.15
N VAL A 215 7.53 3.60 17.91
CA VAL A 215 6.47 4.10 17.05
C VAL A 215 5.12 3.60 17.56
N LYS A 216 4.22 4.52 17.84
CA LYS A 216 2.88 4.24 18.37
C LYS A 216 1.81 4.66 17.39
N ALA A 217 0.68 3.97 17.44
CA ALA A 217 -0.52 4.38 16.72
C ALA A 217 -0.98 5.75 17.22
N MET A 218 -1.29 6.65 16.30
CA MET A 218 -1.93 7.92 16.63
C MET A 218 -3.36 7.67 17.12
N SER A 219 -3.79 8.40 18.14
CA SER A 219 -5.14 8.27 18.65
C SER A 219 -6.18 8.68 17.60
N MET A 220 -7.33 7.98 17.58
CA MET A 220 -8.43 8.33 16.66
C MET A 220 -8.90 9.77 16.86
N LYS A 221 -8.90 10.26 18.11
CA LYS A 221 -9.25 11.65 18.41
C LYS A 221 -8.31 12.62 17.67
N ARG A 222 -7.00 12.38 17.74
CA ARG A 222 -6.00 13.24 17.07
C ARG A 222 -6.13 13.17 15.54
N LEU A 223 -6.36 11.98 14.98
CA LEU A 223 -6.61 11.83 13.54
C LEU A 223 -7.87 12.57 13.07
N GLU A 224 -8.95 12.55 13.86
CA GLU A 224 -10.17 13.30 13.53
C GLU A 224 -9.93 14.82 13.62
N GLU A 225 -9.19 15.32 14.62
CA GLU A 225 -8.78 16.73 14.72
C GLU A 225 -7.98 17.16 13.48
N ILE A 226 -6.99 16.38 13.06
CA ILE A 226 -6.18 16.63 11.87
C ILE A 226 -7.06 16.63 10.62
N LYS A 227 -7.92 15.63 10.46
CA LYS A 227 -8.83 15.54 9.34
C LYS A 227 -9.74 16.78 9.24
N ASP A 228 -10.31 17.21 10.35
CA ASP A 228 -11.19 18.36 10.38
C ASP A 228 -10.43 19.65 10.06
N TYR A 229 -9.20 19.83 10.56
CA TYR A 229 -8.34 20.94 10.20
C TYR A 229 -8.07 21.02 8.67
N PHE A 230 -7.80 19.88 8.02
CA PHE A 230 -7.60 19.83 6.57
C PHE A 230 -8.90 20.13 5.80
N ARG A 231 -10.05 19.63 6.28
CA ARG A 231 -11.36 19.92 5.69
C ARG A 231 -11.73 21.39 5.77
N GLU A 232 -11.47 22.05 6.90
CA GLU A 232 -11.66 23.49 7.08
C GLU A 232 -10.79 24.29 6.11
N ASN A 233 -9.65 23.75 5.70
CA ASN A 233 -8.78 24.30 4.67
C ASN A 233 -9.16 23.90 3.23
N GLY A 234 -10.32 23.24 3.02
CA GLY A 234 -10.87 22.90 1.71
C GLY A 234 -10.27 21.65 1.08
N ILE A 235 -9.58 20.80 1.85
CA ILE A 235 -8.99 19.56 1.36
C ILE A 235 -9.94 18.39 1.63
N ASN A 236 -10.26 17.61 0.59
CA ASN A 236 -11.03 16.38 0.74
C ASN A 236 -10.21 15.30 1.45
N THR A 237 -10.65 14.85 2.61
CA THR A 237 -9.87 13.95 3.48
C THR A 237 -10.70 12.82 4.05
N GLU A 238 -10.05 11.68 4.25
CA GLU A 238 -10.60 10.55 5.00
C GLU A 238 -9.54 9.91 5.91
N ILE A 239 -9.97 9.24 6.97
CA ILE A 239 -9.12 8.39 7.82
C ILE A 239 -9.30 6.95 7.37
N ILE A 240 -8.20 6.25 7.15
CA ILE A 240 -8.22 4.82 6.85
C ILE A 240 -8.60 4.06 8.12
N LYS A 241 -9.83 3.52 8.13
CA LYS A 241 -10.37 2.71 9.23
C LYS A 241 -10.32 1.25 8.86
N LYS A 242 -10.37 0.34 9.84
CA LYS A 242 -10.56 -1.08 9.58
C LYS A 242 -11.78 -1.28 8.68
N TYR A 243 -11.61 -2.08 7.64
CA TYR A 243 -12.71 -2.46 6.76
C TYR A 243 -13.70 -3.32 7.55
N LYS A 244 -14.97 -2.92 7.57
CA LYS A 244 -16.06 -3.75 8.05
C LYS A 244 -16.73 -4.35 6.83
N SER A 245 -16.43 -5.59 6.51
CA SER A 245 -17.11 -6.32 5.44
C SER A 245 -18.61 -6.30 5.67
N LYS A 246 -19.37 -5.89 4.68
CA LYS A 246 -20.83 -5.99 4.67
C LYS A 246 -21.34 -7.25 3.98
N ASN A 247 -20.45 -8.02 3.34
CA ASN A 247 -20.82 -9.17 2.55
C ASN A 247 -20.02 -10.42 2.92
N GLU A 248 -20.73 -11.48 3.15
CA GLU A 248 -20.29 -12.84 3.31
C GLU A 248 -19.52 -13.29 2.05
N TYR A 249 -18.20 -13.24 2.09
CA TYR A 249 -17.36 -14.01 1.18
C TYR A 249 -17.26 -15.44 1.74
N SER A 250 -18.40 -16.14 1.78
CA SER A 250 -18.50 -17.52 2.25
C SER A 250 -18.08 -18.56 1.22
N ALA A 251 -17.59 -18.17 0.04
CA ALA A 251 -17.41 -19.08 -1.10
C ALA A 251 -15.96 -19.52 -1.37
N TYR A 252 -14.97 -19.09 -0.59
CA TYR A 252 -13.58 -19.38 -0.86
C TYR A 252 -12.97 -20.33 0.13
N ASN A 253 -13.25 -21.62 -0.04
CA ASN A 253 -12.86 -22.46 1.01
C ASN A 253 -12.60 -23.90 0.70
N LYS A 254 -11.38 -24.22 0.34
CA LYS A 254 -10.94 -25.65 0.38
C LYS A 254 -9.59 -25.83 1.06
N ASP A 255 -8.83 -24.78 1.33
CA ASP A 255 -7.58 -24.89 2.08
C ASP A 255 -7.36 -23.66 2.98
N TYR A 256 -8.01 -23.64 4.14
CA TYR A 256 -7.90 -22.56 5.11
C TYR A 256 -6.47 -22.36 5.60
N GLU A 257 -5.71 -23.44 5.73
CA GLU A 257 -4.33 -23.40 6.18
C GLU A 257 -3.44 -22.65 5.19
N GLU A 258 -3.54 -23.01 3.89
CA GLU A 258 -2.79 -22.33 2.84
C GLU A 258 -3.18 -20.85 2.74
N LEU A 259 -4.46 -20.53 2.89
CA LEU A 259 -4.95 -19.15 2.89
C LEU A 259 -4.38 -18.34 4.05
N ILE A 260 -4.40 -18.89 5.27
CA ILE A 260 -3.86 -18.24 6.46
C ILE A 260 -2.35 -18.04 6.31
N LEU A 261 -1.60 -19.05 5.87
CA LEU A 261 -0.16 -18.96 5.66
C LEU A 261 0.19 -17.90 4.61
N ASN A 262 -0.53 -17.87 3.49
CA ASN A 262 -0.31 -16.86 2.44
C ASN A 262 -0.51 -15.44 2.95
N LEU A 263 -1.49 -15.21 3.81
CA LEU A 263 -1.73 -13.90 4.42
C LEU A 263 -0.61 -13.51 5.40
N LEU A 264 -0.17 -14.46 6.24
CA LEU A 264 0.86 -14.21 7.26
C LEU A 264 2.26 -14.01 6.69
N ILE A 265 2.59 -14.69 5.57
CA ILE A 265 3.91 -14.56 4.92
C ILE A 265 4.10 -13.17 4.31
N VAL A 266 3.05 -12.60 3.74
CA VAL A 266 3.15 -11.29 3.05
C VAL A 266 3.22 -10.14 4.05
N ARG A 267 2.47 -10.26 5.16
CA ARG A 267 2.44 -9.21 6.20
C ARG A 267 1.93 -9.76 7.54
N PRO A 268 2.35 -9.18 8.67
CA PRO A 268 1.73 -9.46 9.95
C PRO A 268 0.22 -9.17 9.89
N SER A 269 -0.59 -10.11 10.36
CA SER A 269 -2.04 -9.98 10.40
C SER A 269 -2.56 -10.21 11.81
N THR A 270 -3.53 -9.41 12.24
CA THR A 270 -4.20 -9.65 13.51
C THR A 270 -5.21 -10.80 13.37
N PHE A 271 -5.63 -11.39 14.49
CA PHE A 271 -6.66 -12.41 14.49
C PHE A 271 -7.97 -11.93 13.82
N ASP A 272 -8.36 -10.67 14.07
CA ASP A 272 -9.56 -10.10 13.48
C ASP A 272 -9.39 -9.83 11.97
N ASP A 273 -8.18 -9.44 11.50
CA ASP A 273 -7.88 -9.33 10.07
C ASP A 273 -8.05 -10.69 9.37
N LEU A 274 -7.55 -11.76 10.00
CA LEU A 274 -7.68 -13.12 9.45
C LEU A 274 -9.13 -13.57 9.40
N LEU A 275 -9.93 -13.31 10.45
CA LEU A 275 -11.37 -13.60 10.44
C LEU A 275 -12.09 -12.90 9.30
N GLU A 276 -11.78 -11.61 9.11
CA GLU A 276 -12.46 -10.78 8.10
C GLU A 276 -12.13 -11.23 6.67
N VAL A 277 -10.85 -11.56 6.43
CA VAL A 277 -10.37 -11.95 5.09
C VAL A 277 -10.76 -13.38 4.74
N THR A 278 -10.66 -14.30 5.70
CA THR A 278 -10.89 -15.72 5.43
C THR A 278 -12.36 -16.13 5.52
N GLY A 279 -13.17 -15.34 6.23
CA GLY A 279 -14.55 -15.71 6.55
C GLY A 279 -14.67 -16.97 7.44
N ILE A 280 -13.55 -17.44 8.01
CA ILE A 280 -13.52 -18.63 8.88
C ILE A 280 -14.18 -18.27 10.22
N GLU A 281 -14.95 -19.17 10.78
CA GLU A 281 -15.50 -18.99 12.13
C GLU A 281 -14.37 -18.83 13.17
N ARG A 282 -14.58 -17.96 14.17
CA ARG A 282 -13.60 -17.61 15.20
C ARG A 282 -12.95 -18.81 15.87
N GLU A 283 -13.71 -19.81 16.22
CA GLU A 283 -13.24 -21.03 16.90
C GLU A 283 -12.39 -21.88 15.93
N VAL A 284 -12.80 -21.99 14.68
CA VAL A 284 -12.10 -22.74 13.65
C VAL A 284 -10.76 -22.08 13.32
N LEU A 285 -10.74 -20.76 13.14
CA LEU A 285 -9.51 -20.01 12.91
C LEU A 285 -8.51 -20.15 14.08
N GLY A 286 -9.02 -20.10 15.33
CA GLY A 286 -8.20 -20.34 16.51
C GLY A 286 -7.49 -21.68 16.46
N ASN A 287 -8.20 -22.75 16.10
CA ASN A 287 -7.64 -24.10 15.97
C ASN A 287 -6.54 -24.18 14.89
N TYR A 288 -6.72 -23.52 13.72
CA TYR A 288 -5.70 -23.48 12.67
C TYR A 288 -4.44 -22.75 13.14
N LEU A 289 -4.57 -21.61 13.80
CA LEU A 289 -3.43 -20.86 14.32
C LEU A 289 -2.68 -21.61 15.42
N ASP A 290 -3.40 -22.37 16.26
CA ASP A 290 -2.79 -23.25 17.28
C ASP A 290 -2.01 -24.40 16.66
N ILE A 291 -2.48 -24.97 15.54
CA ILE A 291 -1.75 -26.00 14.78
C ILE A 291 -0.51 -25.43 14.16
N LEU A 292 -0.65 -24.33 13.40
CA LEU A 292 0.48 -23.67 12.73
C LEU A 292 1.54 -23.16 13.71
N GLY A 293 1.16 -22.67 14.88
CA GLY A 293 2.07 -22.25 15.94
C GLY A 293 2.83 -23.39 16.63
N LYS A 294 2.40 -24.66 16.45
CA LYS A 294 3.10 -25.85 16.97
C LYS A 294 4.04 -26.47 15.94
N GLU A 295 3.82 -26.18 14.67
CA GLU A 295 4.64 -26.73 13.57
C GLU A 295 5.85 -25.85 13.22
N GLY A 296 5.99 -24.66 13.82
CA GLY A 296 7.16 -23.81 13.70
C GLY A 296 6.93 -22.41 13.25
#